data_9467a50008ca5d5f24dcfcbdafa02c8e
#
_entry.id   9467a50008ca5d5f24dcfcbdafa02c8e
#
_cell.length_a   1.000
_cell.length_b   1.000
_cell.length_c   1.000
_cell.angle_alpha   90.00
_cell.angle_beta   90.00
_cell.angle_gamma   90.00
#
_symmetry.space_group_name_H-M   'P 1'
#
loop_
_entity.id
_entity.type
_entity.pdbx_description
1 polymer ?
#
loop_
_entity_poly.entity_id
_entity_poly.type
_entity_poly.pdbx_seq_one_letter_code
_entity_poly.pdbx_strand_id
1 'polypeptide(L)'
;MHGQFVWYELTTPDVDGARKFYPPITGWGTQQFDKDYTMWTAGGVPFAGIFKLGPEQRQRGIPPNWMPYIEAGNVDETARKVSALGGTVVVPPADIPGTGRFAVARDPQGATFGLYKSNTASRAWDGTPTLGRFSWHELMTTDYKQAFDFYRQLFGWEKTGEMDMGGGNPYFMYGMKGAMYGGIFTRPPEMAGMSPFWMVYVNVKDVKKAVDIATKAGAFVKQPPMEVPGGMIAIMGDPQGAAFAVHSGGSASATERKSSARKKSKSASRPKAKAARSGARKKAATKKRPAAKKTTRKATTKRRGR
;
A
#
# COMPACT_ATOMS: atom_id res chain seq x y z
N MET A 1 -8.33 -9.30 -7.95
CA MET A 1 -7.28 -8.88 -6.97
C MET A 1 -6.23 -7.98 -7.57
N HIS A 2 -6.41 -7.53 -8.81
CA HIS A 2 -5.53 -6.58 -9.48
C HIS A 2 -5.13 -5.42 -8.57
N GLY A 3 -3.83 -5.13 -8.48
CA GLY A 3 -3.29 -4.04 -7.67
C GLY A 3 -2.98 -4.36 -6.20
N GLN A 4 -3.14 -5.61 -5.75
CA GLN A 4 -2.74 -6.03 -4.41
C GLN A 4 -1.29 -6.51 -4.38
N PHE A 5 -0.60 -6.32 -3.25
CA PHE A 5 0.68 -6.95 -3.01
C PHE A 5 0.45 -8.43 -2.69
N VAL A 6 1.09 -9.31 -3.47
CA VAL A 6 0.78 -10.76 -3.43
C VAL A 6 1.98 -11.63 -3.16
N TRP A 7 3.19 -11.14 -3.40
CA TRP A 7 4.43 -11.85 -3.17
C TRP A 7 5.57 -10.88 -2.84
N TYR A 8 6.61 -11.38 -2.23
CA TYR A 8 7.81 -10.61 -1.91
C TYR A 8 9.03 -11.46 -2.16
N GLU A 9 10.14 -10.85 -2.52
CA GLU A 9 11.37 -11.59 -2.78
C GLU A 9 12.55 -10.90 -2.10
N LEU A 10 13.24 -11.64 -1.27
CA LEU A 10 14.53 -11.25 -0.73
C LEU A 10 15.61 -11.67 -1.71
N THR A 11 16.31 -10.71 -2.27
CA THR A 11 17.54 -10.96 -3.02
C THR A 11 18.73 -10.78 -2.09
N THR A 12 19.50 -11.85 -1.85
CA THR A 12 20.61 -11.83 -0.87
C THR A 12 21.80 -12.66 -1.37
N PRO A 13 23.05 -12.27 -1.09
CA PRO A 13 24.24 -13.08 -1.40
C PRO A 13 24.36 -14.31 -0.48
N ASP A 14 23.72 -14.28 0.70
CA ASP A 14 23.80 -15.35 1.72
C ASP A 14 22.41 -15.82 2.13
N VAL A 15 21.92 -16.83 1.42
CA VAL A 15 20.60 -17.45 1.68
C VAL A 15 20.55 -18.11 3.05
N ASP A 16 21.62 -18.78 3.48
CA ASP A 16 21.65 -19.49 4.76
C ASP A 16 21.73 -18.52 5.93
N GLY A 17 22.48 -17.43 5.78
CA GLY A 17 22.48 -16.32 6.74
C GLY A 17 21.09 -15.71 6.90
N ALA A 18 20.38 -15.44 5.81
CA ALA A 18 19.01 -14.95 5.86
C ALA A 18 18.06 -15.93 6.54
N ARG A 19 18.17 -17.25 6.25
CA ARG A 19 17.35 -18.29 6.88
C ARG A 19 17.58 -18.41 8.39
N LYS A 20 18.73 -18.00 8.90
CA LYS A 20 19.03 -17.95 10.34
C LYS A 20 18.57 -16.64 10.98
N PHE A 21 18.64 -15.54 10.23
CA PHE A 21 18.38 -14.18 10.71
C PHE A 21 16.89 -13.88 10.91
N TYR A 22 16.06 -14.06 9.87
CA TYR A 22 14.66 -13.61 9.92
C TYR A 22 13.74 -14.39 10.88
N PRO A 23 13.80 -15.73 11.00
CA PRO A 23 12.85 -16.50 11.81
C PRO A 23 12.73 -16.08 13.29
N PRO A 24 13.81 -15.79 14.03
CA PRO A 24 13.70 -15.36 15.42
C PRO A 24 13.01 -14.00 15.60
N ILE A 25 13.02 -13.17 14.56
CA ILE A 25 12.48 -11.81 14.57
C ILE A 25 10.98 -11.83 14.20
N THR A 26 10.64 -12.61 13.18
CA THR A 26 9.35 -12.54 12.47
C THR A 26 8.43 -13.73 12.73
N GLY A 27 8.98 -14.84 13.25
CA GLY A 27 8.28 -16.11 13.39
C GLY A 27 8.12 -16.88 12.07
N TRP A 28 8.91 -16.54 11.03
CA TRP A 28 8.83 -17.23 9.74
C TRP A 28 9.42 -18.63 9.79
N GLY A 29 8.83 -19.51 9.01
CA GLY A 29 9.43 -20.77 8.59
C GLY A 29 9.94 -20.70 7.16
N THR A 30 10.48 -21.82 6.67
CA THR A 30 10.91 -21.95 5.28
C THR A 30 10.35 -23.23 4.66
N GLN A 31 10.11 -23.18 3.35
CA GLN A 31 9.71 -24.31 2.53
C GLN A 31 10.51 -24.30 1.24
N GLN A 32 11.15 -25.41 0.87
CA GLN A 32 11.85 -25.53 -0.40
C GLN A 32 10.83 -25.60 -1.54
N PHE A 33 11.01 -24.80 -2.57
CA PHE A 33 10.20 -24.85 -3.79
C PHE A 33 10.89 -25.70 -4.85
N ASP A 34 12.16 -25.40 -5.14
CA ASP A 34 13.05 -26.20 -5.99
C ASP A 34 14.50 -26.16 -5.44
N LYS A 35 15.46 -26.67 -6.17
CA LYS A 35 16.86 -26.74 -5.72
C LYS A 35 17.51 -25.39 -5.41
N ASP A 36 17.05 -24.31 -6.07
CA ASP A 36 17.66 -22.98 -6.03
C ASP A 36 16.74 -21.92 -5.39
N TYR A 37 15.48 -22.26 -5.09
CA TYR A 37 14.49 -21.30 -4.57
C TYR A 37 13.83 -21.79 -3.29
N THR A 38 14.01 -21.02 -2.24
CA THR A 38 13.37 -21.24 -0.93
C THR A 38 12.25 -20.22 -0.70
N MET A 39 11.13 -20.68 -0.19
CA MET A 39 10.02 -19.81 0.19
C MET A 39 10.00 -19.54 1.69
N TRP A 40 9.65 -18.32 2.07
CA TRP A 40 9.27 -17.97 3.42
C TRP A 40 7.81 -18.34 3.67
N THR A 41 7.55 -18.85 4.89
CA THR A 41 6.20 -19.17 5.33
C THR A 41 5.84 -18.42 6.60
N ALA A 42 4.58 -17.99 6.72
CA ALA A 42 3.99 -17.48 7.95
C ALA A 42 2.80 -18.38 8.32
N GLY A 43 2.87 -19.01 9.51
CA GLY A 43 1.90 -20.02 9.90
C GLY A 43 1.84 -21.23 8.94
N GLY A 44 2.98 -21.60 8.32
CA GLY A 44 3.07 -22.69 7.35
C GLY A 44 2.62 -22.34 5.93
N VAL A 45 2.11 -21.11 5.69
CA VAL A 45 1.63 -20.68 4.37
C VAL A 45 2.71 -19.86 3.65
N PRO A 46 3.16 -20.25 2.45
CA PRO A 46 4.12 -19.48 1.65
C PRO A 46 3.58 -18.09 1.30
N PHE A 47 4.47 -17.08 1.33
CA PHE A 47 4.10 -15.70 1.01
C PHE A 47 5.23 -14.87 0.41
N ALA A 48 6.47 -15.35 0.49
CA ALA A 48 7.65 -14.67 -0.03
C ALA A 48 8.70 -15.70 -0.43
N GLY A 49 9.72 -15.26 -1.19
CA GLY A 49 10.82 -16.08 -1.61
C GLY A 49 12.18 -15.54 -1.21
N ILE A 50 13.21 -16.37 -1.37
CA ILE A 50 14.61 -16.00 -1.24
C ILE A 50 15.29 -16.33 -2.55
N PHE A 51 15.88 -15.31 -3.16
CA PHE A 51 16.66 -15.43 -4.38
C PHE A 51 18.14 -15.16 -4.10
N LYS A 52 19.00 -16.06 -4.55
CA LYS A 52 20.44 -15.87 -4.39
C LYS A 52 20.98 -14.82 -5.36
N LEU A 53 21.53 -13.74 -4.82
CA LEU A 53 22.18 -12.70 -5.61
C LEU A 53 23.48 -13.25 -6.24
N GLY A 54 23.43 -13.50 -7.53
CA GLY A 54 24.54 -14.05 -8.29
C GLY A 54 25.68 -13.05 -8.54
N PRO A 55 26.84 -13.52 -9.03
CA PRO A 55 27.98 -12.66 -9.35
C PRO A 55 27.63 -11.55 -10.34
N GLU A 56 26.87 -11.84 -11.39
CA GLU A 56 26.50 -10.87 -12.42
C GLU A 56 25.63 -9.73 -11.86
N GLN A 57 24.64 -10.03 -11.01
CA GLN A 57 23.82 -9.02 -10.39
C GLN A 57 24.66 -8.12 -9.47
N ARG A 58 25.59 -8.69 -8.71
CA ARG A 58 26.53 -7.94 -7.87
C ARG A 58 27.45 -7.04 -8.69
N GLN A 59 27.98 -7.54 -9.82
CA GLN A 59 28.79 -6.72 -10.74
C GLN A 59 28.01 -5.55 -11.34
N ARG A 60 26.69 -5.72 -11.54
CA ARG A 60 25.78 -4.63 -11.95
C ARG A 60 25.39 -3.69 -10.81
N GLY A 61 25.95 -3.88 -9.62
CA GLY A 61 25.67 -3.03 -8.45
C GLY A 61 24.28 -3.23 -7.84
N ILE A 62 23.61 -4.36 -8.10
CA ILE A 62 22.31 -4.64 -7.46
C ILE A 62 22.57 -4.98 -5.99
N PRO A 63 22.04 -4.17 -5.03
CA PRO A 63 22.21 -4.45 -3.62
C PRO A 63 21.27 -5.56 -3.15
N PRO A 64 21.57 -6.20 -2.02
CA PRO A 64 20.57 -7.02 -1.32
C PRO A 64 19.34 -6.18 -1.03
N ASN A 65 18.16 -6.74 -1.31
CA ASN A 65 16.91 -5.98 -1.16
C ASN A 65 15.69 -6.89 -1.01
N TRP A 66 14.62 -6.34 -0.48
CA TRP A 66 13.27 -6.87 -0.56
C TRP A 66 12.52 -6.19 -1.72
N MET A 67 11.96 -6.98 -2.61
CA MET A 67 11.16 -6.50 -3.74
C MET A 67 9.72 -7.01 -3.61
N PRO A 68 8.71 -6.11 -3.57
CA PRO A 68 7.32 -6.52 -3.59
C PRO A 68 6.84 -6.83 -5.01
N TYR A 69 5.92 -7.79 -5.12
CA TYR A 69 5.18 -8.10 -6.34
C TYR A 69 3.73 -7.71 -6.20
N ILE A 70 3.23 -7.02 -7.23
CA ILE A 70 1.86 -6.51 -7.29
C ILE A 70 1.09 -7.37 -8.30
N GLU A 71 -0.12 -7.79 -7.94
CA GLU A 71 -0.94 -8.59 -8.83
C GLU A 71 -1.37 -7.77 -10.06
N ALA A 72 -0.99 -8.28 -11.22
CA ALA A 72 -1.41 -7.79 -12.52
C ALA A 72 -2.55 -8.70 -13.04
N GLY A 73 -3.65 -8.11 -13.50
CA GLY A 73 -4.73 -8.88 -14.14
C GLY A 73 -4.22 -9.65 -15.36
N ASN A 74 -3.34 -9.01 -16.13
CA ASN A 74 -2.57 -9.55 -17.26
C ASN A 74 -1.16 -8.97 -17.19
N VAL A 75 -0.15 -9.82 -17.02
CA VAL A 75 1.25 -9.39 -16.84
C VAL A 75 1.80 -8.73 -18.11
N ASP A 76 1.52 -9.29 -19.29
CA ASP A 76 2.01 -8.74 -20.57
C ASP A 76 1.43 -7.36 -20.88
N GLU A 77 0.14 -7.20 -20.68
CA GLU A 77 -0.55 -5.93 -20.87
C GLU A 77 -0.05 -4.88 -19.88
N THR A 78 0.08 -5.26 -18.60
CA THR A 78 0.58 -4.35 -17.56
C THR A 78 2.04 -3.96 -17.82
N ALA A 79 2.88 -4.89 -18.29
CA ALA A 79 4.27 -4.60 -18.67
C ALA A 79 4.35 -3.62 -19.86
N ARG A 80 3.50 -3.78 -20.88
CA ARG A 80 3.39 -2.78 -21.97
C ARG A 80 2.95 -1.42 -21.45
N LYS A 81 1.99 -1.40 -20.52
CA LYS A 81 1.51 -0.15 -19.91
C LYS A 81 2.57 0.53 -19.04
N VAL A 82 3.41 -0.24 -18.32
CA VAL A 82 4.59 0.31 -17.62
C VAL A 82 5.44 1.11 -18.59
N SER A 83 5.81 0.54 -19.74
CA SER A 83 6.63 1.23 -20.75
C SER A 83 5.93 2.45 -21.33
N ALA A 84 4.63 2.37 -21.60
CA ALA A 84 3.83 3.49 -22.12
C ALA A 84 3.72 4.67 -21.12
N LEU A 85 3.82 4.40 -19.82
CA LEU A 85 3.81 5.40 -18.76
C LEU A 85 5.21 5.87 -18.33
N GLY A 86 6.25 5.56 -19.12
CA GLY A 86 7.62 6.02 -18.88
C GLY A 86 8.44 5.15 -17.93
N GLY A 87 7.92 4.02 -17.47
CA GLY A 87 8.67 3.03 -16.72
C GLY A 87 9.52 2.13 -17.63
N THR A 88 10.24 1.19 -17.04
CA THR A 88 11.12 0.25 -17.75
C THR A 88 10.81 -1.18 -17.36
N VAL A 89 10.66 -2.08 -18.32
CA VAL A 89 10.59 -3.53 -18.08
C VAL A 89 12.02 -4.07 -17.97
N VAL A 90 12.39 -4.53 -16.78
CA VAL A 90 13.73 -5.04 -16.45
C VAL A 90 13.86 -6.54 -16.77
N VAL A 91 12.80 -7.31 -16.40
CA VAL A 91 12.66 -8.72 -16.76
C VAL A 91 11.34 -8.83 -17.53
N PRO A 92 11.36 -9.24 -18.79
CA PRO A 92 10.16 -9.39 -19.60
C PRO A 92 9.21 -10.44 -19.02
N PRO A 93 7.91 -10.39 -19.37
CA PRO A 93 6.95 -11.39 -18.93
C PRO A 93 7.40 -12.83 -19.20
N ALA A 94 7.45 -13.64 -18.15
CA ALA A 94 7.87 -15.04 -18.20
C ALA A 94 6.98 -15.92 -17.32
N ASP A 95 6.80 -17.17 -17.69
CA ASP A 95 6.05 -18.15 -16.93
C ASP A 95 6.91 -18.81 -15.86
N ILE A 96 6.31 -19.00 -14.67
CA ILE A 96 6.80 -19.90 -13.64
C ILE A 96 5.97 -21.17 -13.74
N PRO A 97 6.53 -22.30 -14.21
CA PRO A 97 5.78 -23.52 -14.47
C PRO A 97 4.91 -23.95 -13.28
N GLY A 98 3.64 -24.21 -13.53
CA GLY A 98 2.68 -24.63 -12.51
C GLY A 98 2.24 -23.55 -11.51
N THR A 99 2.82 -22.34 -11.55
CA THR A 99 2.66 -21.32 -10.52
C THR A 99 1.96 -20.07 -11.05
N GLY A 100 2.50 -19.45 -12.09
CA GLY A 100 1.98 -18.19 -12.61
C GLY A 100 2.89 -17.54 -13.64
N ARG A 101 2.62 -16.26 -13.90
CA ARG A 101 3.37 -15.42 -14.82
C ARG A 101 3.86 -14.17 -14.09
N PHE A 102 5.10 -13.74 -14.35
CA PHE A 102 5.70 -12.59 -13.70
C PHE A 102 6.45 -11.69 -14.68
N ALA A 103 6.75 -10.49 -14.25
CA ALA A 103 7.73 -9.58 -14.87
C ALA A 103 8.36 -8.72 -13.76
N VAL A 104 9.51 -8.10 -14.02
CA VAL A 104 10.11 -7.11 -13.13
C VAL A 104 10.20 -5.79 -13.88
N ALA A 105 9.80 -4.73 -13.22
CA ALA A 105 9.73 -3.39 -13.78
C ALA A 105 10.36 -2.35 -12.84
N ARG A 106 10.68 -1.19 -13.40
CA ARG A 106 10.98 0.04 -12.65
C ARG A 106 9.96 1.09 -13.01
N ASP A 107 9.54 1.86 -12.03
CA ASP A 107 8.76 3.05 -12.27
C ASP A 107 9.61 4.16 -12.95
N PRO A 108 9.02 5.26 -13.43
CA PRO A 108 9.76 6.33 -14.09
C PRO A 108 10.84 6.98 -13.24
N GLN A 109 10.82 6.80 -11.93
CA GLN A 109 11.75 7.37 -10.98
C GLN A 109 12.82 6.39 -10.52
N GLY A 110 12.69 5.10 -10.90
CA GLY A 110 13.69 4.06 -10.72
C GLY A 110 13.37 3.04 -9.62
N ALA A 111 12.23 3.12 -8.91
CA ALA A 111 11.85 2.11 -7.93
C ALA A 111 11.47 0.79 -8.64
N THR A 112 12.09 -0.31 -8.20
CA THR A 112 11.88 -1.64 -8.78
C THR A 112 10.73 -2.35 -8.07
N PHE A 113 9.86 -3.00 -8.85
CA PHE A 113 8.75 -3.81 -8.38
C PHE A 113 8.46 -4.97 -9.31
N GLY A 114 7.86 -6.04 -8.78
CA GLY A 114 7.42 -7.17 -9.57
C GLY A 114 5.95 -7.04 -10.00
N LEU A 115 5.64 -7.59 -11.15
CA LEU A 115 4.29 -7.90 -11.63
C LEU A 115 4.08 -9.40 -11.49
N TYR A 116 2.95 -9.84 -10.99
CA TYR A 116 2.66 -11.25 -10.84
C TYR A 116 1.21 -11.57 -11.12
N LYS A 117 0.97 -12.72 -11.76
CA LYS A 117 -0.34 -13.32 -11.91
C LYS A 117 -0.27 -14.79 -11.59
N SER A 118 -0.97 -15.22 -10.53
CA SER A 118 -1.07 -16.63 -10.18
C SER A 118 -2.01 -17.38 -11.13
N ASN A 119 -1.67 -18.64 -11.41
CA ASN A 119 -2.56 -19.58 -12.11
C ASN A 119 -3.70 -20.08 -11.22
N THR A 120 -3.59 -19.90 -9.90
CA THR A 120 -4.61 -20.25 -8.92
C THR A 120 -5.26 -19.01 -8.33
N ALA A 121 -6.49 -19.13 -7.85
CA ALA A 121 -7.14 -18.05 -7.15
C ALA A 121 -6.40 -17.75 -5.84
N SER A 122 -5.84 -16.55 -5.72
CA SER A 122 -5.27 -16.07 -4.47
C SER A 122 -6.35 -15.45 -3.59
N ARG A 123 -6.18 -15.54 -2.28
CA ARG A 123 -7.09 -14.87 -1.34
C ARG A 123 -6.82 -13.38 -1.35
N ALA A 124 -7.87 -12.57 -1.53
CA ALA A 124 -7.76 -11.12 -1.39
C ALA A 124 -7.33 -10.75 0.05
N TRP A 125 -6.38 -9.83 0.19
CA TRP A 125 -6.06 -9.25 1.48
C TRP A 125 -7.21 -8.32 1.90
N ASP A 126 -7.70 -8.52 3.11
CA ASP A 126 -8.85 -7.77 3.66
C ASP A 126 -8.43 -6.49 4.41
N GLY A 127 -7.16 -6.13 4.35
CA GLY A 127 -6.61 -4.97 5.06
C GLY A 127 -6.25 -5.26 6.53
N THR A 128 -6.43 -6.48 7.02
CA THR A 128 -6.10 -6.84 8.41
C THR A 128 -4.65 -7.30 8.51
N PRO A 129 -3.78 -6.57 9.26
CA PRO A 129 -2.42 -7.00 9.50
C PRO A 129 -2.38 -8.33 10.24
N THR A 130 -1.72 -9.33 9.66
CA THR A 130 -1.49 -10.65 10.27
C THR A 130 -0.05 -10.74 10.76
N LEU A 131 0.16 -11.31 11.95
CA LEU A 131 1.52 -11.50 12.48
C LEU A 131 2.39 -12.30 11.51
N GLY A 132 3.63 -11.83 11.32
CA GLY A 132 4.58 -12.42 10.39
C GLY A 132 4.28 -12.15 8.92
N ARG A 133 3.28 -11.33 8.57
CA ARG A 133 3.03 -10.93 7.17
C ARG A 133 3.42 -9.48 6.98
N PHE A 134 3.70 -9.11 5.73
CA PHE A 134 3.88 -7.69 5.40
C PHE A 134 2.54 -6.96 5.50
N SER A 135 2.55 -5.82 6.19
CA SER A 135 1.33 -5.07 6.53
C SER A 135 1.34 -3.63 6.00
N TRP A 136 2.50 -3.15 5.54
CA TRP A 136 2.65 -1.81 5.01
C TRP A 136 3.73 -1.78 3.93
N HIS A 137 3.52 -0.98 2.89
CA HIS A 137 4.39 -0.86 1.73
C HIS A 137 4.67 0.61 1.48
N GLU A 138 5.89 1.03 1.72
CA GLU A 138 6.29 2.42 1.64
C GLU A 138 7.18 2.68 0.44
N LEU A 139 6.82 3.63 -0.39
CA LEU A 139 7.64 4.07 -1.51
C LEU A 139 8.33 5.39 -1.17
N MET A 140 9.65 5.34 -1.05
CA MET A 140 10.48 6.54 -1.09
C MET A 140 10.84 6.84 -2.55
N THR A 141 10.52 8.04 -3.02
CA THR A 141 10.66 8.41 -4.43
C THR A 141 11.18 9.84 -4.61
N THR A 142 11.39 10.29 -5.84
CA THR A 142 11.82 11.66 -6.14
C THR A 142 10.68 12.66 -6.23
N ASP A 143 9.48 12.20 -6.59
CA ASP A 143 8.23 12.97 -6.66
C ASP A 143 7.04 12.04 -6.39
N TYR A 144 6.43 12.18 -5.21
CA TYR A 144 5.33 11.34 -4.78
C TYR A 144 4.08 11.46 -5.65
N LYS A 145 3.83 12.65 -6.24
CA LYS A 145 2.65 12.88 -7.09
C LYS A 145 2.77 12.13 -8.41
N GLN A 146 3.91 12.23 -9.07
CA GLN A 146 4.18 11.50 -10.31
C GLN A 146 4.21 9.99 -10.06
N ALA A 147 4.83 9.55 -8.97
CA ALA A 147 4.83 8.13 -8.59
C ALA A 147 3.41 7.63 -8.34
N PHE A 148 2.61 8.34 -7.54
CA PHE A 148 1.23 7.93 -7.29
C PHE A 148 0.40 7.88 -8.57
N ASP A 149 0.55 8.87 -9.48
CA ASP A 149 -0.19 8.89 -10.75
C ASP A 149 0.17 7.70 -11.63
N PHE A 150 1.45 7.31 -11.68
CA PHE A 150 1.91 6.11 -12.37
C PHE A 150 1.24 4.83 -11.82
N TYR A 151 1.31 4.60 -10.51
CA TYR A 151 0.73 3.40 -9.90
C TYR A 151 -0.81 3.42 -9.94
N ARG A 152 -1.44 4.57 -9.79
CA ARG A 152 -2.89 4.72 -9.95
C ARG A 152 -3.35 4.32 -11.36
N GLN A 153 -2.62 4.72 -12.37
CA GLN A 153 -2.93 4.33 -13.75
C GLN A 153 -2.71 2.84 -14.01
N LEU A 154 -1.68 2.23 -13.40
CA LEU A 154 -1.41 0.81 -13.55
C LEU A 154 -2.41 -0.07 -12.80
N PHE A 155 -2.72 0.27 -11.54
CA PHE A 155 -3.37 -0.62 -10.60
C PHE A 155 -4.71 -0.11 -10.07
N GLY A 156 -5.09 1.14 -10.36
CA GLY A 156 -6.31 1.73 -9.85
C GLY A 156 -6.24 2.10 -8.37
N TRP A 157 -5.04 2.36 -7.84
CA TRP A 157 -4.89 2.78 -6.44
C TRP A 157 -5.54 4.14 -6.18
N GLU A 158 -6.02 4.32 -4.97
CA GLU A 158 -6.76 5.50 -4.51
C GLU A 158 -6.02 6.14 -3.33
N LYS A 159 -6.14 7.47 -3.20
CA LYS A 159 -5.69 8.18 -2.00
C LYS A 159 -6.56 7.77 -0.82
N THR A 160 -5.95 7.31 0.27
CA THR A 160 -6.66 6.93 1.49
C THR A 160 -6.44 7.91 2.63
N GLY A 161 -5.42 8.76 2.55
CA GLY A 161 -5.11 9.77 3.54
C GLY A 161 -3.83 10.53 3.21
N GLU A 162 -3.49 11.47 4.10
CA GLU A 162 -2.25 12.25 4.02
C GLU A 162 -1.87 12.72 5.42
N MET A 163 -0.58 12.72 5.73
CA MET A 163 -0.02 13.29 6.94
C MET A 163 1.05 14.30 6.56
N ASP A 164 1.16 15.39 7.29
CA ASP A 164 2.30 16.29 7.18
C ASP A 164 3.49 15.70 7.96
N MET A 165 4.60 15.47 7.25
CA MET A 165 5.86 15.03 7.86
C MET A 165 6.77 16.20 8.26
N GLY A 166 6.27 17.44 8.12
CA GLY A 166 7.04 18.65 8.30
C GLY A 166 7.73 19.12 7.02
N GLY A 167 8.04 20.43 6.97
CA GLY A 167 8.77 21.02 5.83
C GLY A 167 8.02 21.02 4.49
N GLY A 168 6.71 20.84 4.48
CA GLY A 168 5.90 20.80 3.26
C GLY A 168 6.04 19.50 2.45
N ASN A 169 6.57 18.42 3.06
CA ASN A 169 6.71 17.11 2.45
C ASN A 169 5.64 16.15 3.01
N PRO A 170 4.52 15.96 2.31
CA PRO A 170 3.44 15.11 2.80
C PRO A 170 3.79 13.63 2.68
N TYR A 171 3.36 12.84 3.66
CA TYR A 171 3.26 11.39 3.59
C TYR A 171 1.90 11.02 3.01
N PHE A 172 1.89 10.56 1.77
CA PHE A 172 0.70 10.29 1.00
C PHE A 172 0.30 8.82 1.15
N MET A 173 -0.83 8.55 1.81
CA MET A 173 -1.31 7.18 2.02
C MET A 173 -2.20 6.73 0.85
N TYR A 174 -2.01 5.49 0.43
CA TYR A 174 -2.72 4.90 -0.68
C TYR A 174 -3.29 3.51 -0.35
N GLY A 175 -4.24 3.08 -1.16
CA GLY A 175 -4.88 1.78 -1.02
C GLY A 175 -5.89 1.52 -2.11
N MET A 176 -6.80 0.61 -1.88
CA MET A 176 -7.86 0.25 -2.82
C MET A 176 -9.07 -0.34 -2.09
N LYS A 177 -10.29 0.00 -2.52
CA LYS A 177 -11.54 -0.58 -2.02
C LYS A 177 -11.66 -0.55 -0.49
N GLY A 178 -11.20 0.55 0.12
CA GLY A 178 -11.26 0.76 1.56
C GLY A 178 -10.12 0.09 2.36
N ALA A 179 -9.27 -0.72 1.75
CA ALA A 179 -8.04 -1.22 2.37
C ALA A 179 -6.89 -0.24 2.15
N MET A 180 -6.10 -0.01 3.18
CA MET A 180 -4.91 0.85 3.15
C MET A 180 -3.69 -0.04 2.93
N TYR A 181 -2.85 0.28 1.93
CA TYR A 181 -1.71 -0.55 1.56
C TYR A 181 -0.37 0.01 2.03
N GLY A 182 -0.24 1.35 2.10
CA GLY A 182 1.04 1.95 2.41
C GLY A 182 1.07 3.46 2.26
N GLY A 183 2.28 3.98 2.16
CA GLY A 183 2.56 5.39 1.95
C GLY A 183 3.54 5.65 0.82
N ILE A 184 3.47 6.84 0.26
CA ILE A 184 4.42 7.36 -0.73
C ILE A 184 4.88 8.73 -0.27
N PHE A 185 6.18 8.98 -0.28
CA PHE A 185 6.72 10.29 0.04
C PHE A 185 7.91 10.66 -0.85
N THR A 186 8.11 11.94 -1.03
CA THR A 186 9.31 12.43 -1.69
C THR A 186 10.48 12.34 -0.73
N ARG A 187 11.59 11.72 -1.16
CA ARG A 187 12.79 11.63 -0.35
C ARG A 187 13.27 13.04 0.07
N PRO A 188 13.59 13.22 1.35
CA PRO A 188 14.10 14.50 1.82
C PRO A 188 15.51 14.79 1.29
N PRO A 189 15.97 16.04 1.28
CA PRO A 189 17.24 16.45 0.69
C PRO A 189 18.47 15.67 1.20
N GLU A 190 18.48 15.29 2.47
CA GLU A 190 19.55 14.50 3.09
C GLU A 190 19.65 13.07 2.53
N MET A 191 18.59 12.57 1.90
CA MET A 191 18.54 11.28 1.22
C MET A 191 18.67 11.39 -0.31
N ALA A 192 19.05 12.55 -0.85
CA ALA A 192 19.12 12.80 -2.29
C ALA A 192 20.01 11.80 -3.06
N GLY A 193 21.05 11.25 -2.40
CA GLY A 193 21.91 10.20 -2.98
C GLY A 193 21.30 8.79 -3.03
N MET A 194 20.15 8.56 -2.38
CA MET A 194 19.51 7.25 -2.39
C MET A 194 18.61 7.11 -3.61
N SER A 195 18.66 5.96 -4.28
CA SER A 195 17.70 5.63 -5.33
C SER A 195 16.31 5.40 -4.73
N PRO A 196 15.23 5.69 -5.48
CA PRO A 196 13.88 5.29 -5.09
C PRO A 196 13.77 3.79 -4.83
N PHE A 197 13.02 3.41 -3.80
CA PHE A 197 12.83 2.00 -3.45
C PHE A 197 11.55 1.76 -2.64
N TRP A 198 11.11 0.53 -2.66
CA TRP A 198 10.02 0.03 -1.82
C TRP A 198 10.57 -0.51 -0.50
N MET A 199 10.06 0.01 0.60
CA MET A 199 10.26 -0.54 1.95
C MET A 199 9.05 -1.36 2.34
N VAL A 200 9.29 -2.56 2.85
CA VAL A 200 8.24 -3.46 3.32
C VAL A 200 8.30 -3.64 4.84
N TYR A 201 7.15 -3.62 5.47
CA TYR A 201 7.00 -3.65 6.93
C TYR A 201 6.38 -4.97 7.37
N VAL A 202 7.12 -5.75 8.14
CA VAL A 202 6.63 -7.01 8.73
C VAL A 202 5.85 -6.70 9.99
N ASN A 203 4.63 -7.22 10.09
CA ASN A 203 3.84 -7.11 11.31
C ASN A 203 4.38 -8.06 12.38
N VAL A 204 4.85 -7.51 13.49
CA VAL A 204 5.41 -8.24 14.65
C VAL A 204 4.60 -7.91 15.89
N LYS A 205 4.69 -8.79 16.89
CA LYS A 205 3.97 -8.58 18.16
C LYS A 205 4.54 -7.41 18.98
N ASP A 206 5.86 -7.25 18.96
CA ASP A 206 6.59 -6.28 19.75
C ASP A 206 7.80 -5.77 18.97
N VAL A 207 7.77 -4.51 18.56
CA VAL A 207 8.82 -3.89 17.77
C VAL A 207 10.14 -3.78 18.55
N LYS A 208 10.08 -3.42 19.84
CA LYS A 208 11.31 -3.25 20.66
C LYS A 208 12.03 -4.59 20.78
N LYS A 209 11.28 -5.65 21.10
CA LYS A 209 11.84 -7.02 21.19
C LYS A 209 12.37 -7.50 19.84
N ALA A 210 11.67 -7.21 18.73
CA ALA A 210 12.13 -7.55 17.39
C ALA A 210 13.47 -6.87 17.06
N VAL A 211 13.61 -5.58 17.38
CA VAL A 211 14.86 -4.83 17.21
C VAL A 211 15.99 -5.41 18.08
N ASP A 212 15.73 -5.73 19.35
CA ASP A 212 16.72 -6.35 20.23
C ASP A 212 17.25 -7.68 19.69
N ILE A 213 16.35 -8.53 19.19
CA ILE A 213 16.72 -9.82 18.58
C ILE A 213 17.52 -9.58 17.29
N ALA A 214 17.05 -8.69 16.43
CA ALA A 214 17.70 -8.38 15.15
C ALA A 214 19.11 -7.81 15.36
N THR A 215 19.27 -6.89 16.30
CA THR A 215 20.57 -6.29 16.63
C THR A 215 21.57 -7.32 17.14
N LYS A 216 21.14 -8.25 18.01
CA LYS A 216 21.97 -9.38 18.48
C LYS A 216 22.36 -10.32 17.34
N ALA A 217 21.53 -10.40 16.31
CA ALA A 217 21.78 -11.20 15.10
C ALA A 217 22.56 -10.43 14.01
N GLY A 218 23.06 -9.21 14.30
CA GLY A 218 23.89 -8.43 13.39
C GLY A 218 23.16 -7.42 12.49
N ALA A 219 21.91 -7.08 12.80
CA ALA A 219 21.20 -6.04 12.07
C ALA A 219 21.75 -4.64 12.32
N PHE A 220 21.63 -3.78 11.31
CA PHE A 220 21.92 -2.35 11.42
C PHE A 220 20.60 -1.60 11.65
N VAL A 221 20.46 -0.95 12.83
CA VAL A 221 19.29 -0.13 13.13
C VAL A 221 19.43 1.21 12.41
N LYS A 222 18.56 1.50 11.45
CA LYS A 222 18.49 2.75 10.69
C LYS A 222 17.54 3.75 11.36
N GLN A 223 16.38 3.27 11.79
CA GLN A 223 15.41 4.00 12.60
C GLN A 223 15.07 3.17 13.83
N PRO A 224 15.41 3.65 15.04
CA PRO A 224 15.05 2.96 16.28
C PRO A 224 13.53 2.92 16.46
N PRO A 225 13.02 2.09 17.41
CA PRO A 225 11.60 2.02 17.70
C PRO A 225 10.96 3.39 17.91
N MET A 226 9.97 3.73 17.09
CA MET A 226 9.29 5.01 17.07
C MET A 226 7.79 4.81 17.03
N GLU A 227 7.04 5.59 17.80
CA GLU A 227 5.58 5.61 17.74
C GLU A 227 5.11 6.35 16.50
N VAL A 228 4.11 5.78 15.84
CA VAL A 228 3.43 6.36 14.68
C VAL A 228 1.91 6.21 14.86
N PRO A 229 1.09 6.99 14.15
CA PRO A 229 -0.35 6.76 14.14
C PRO A 229 -0.66 5.30 13.74
N GLY A 230 -1.27 4.53 14.66
CA GLY A 230 -1.61 3.14 14.44
C GLY A 230 -0.61 2.12 15.00
N GLY A 231 0.47 2.54 15.69
CA GLY A 231 1.36 1.62 16.38
C GLY A 231 2.80 2.08 16.53
N MET A 232 3.71 1.16 16.42
CA MET A 232 5.15 1.40 16.52
C MET A 232 5.85 0.80 15.31
N ILE A 233 6.90 1.45 14.83
CA ILE A 233 7.76 0.98 13.74
C ILE A 233 9.24 1.01 14.13
N ALA A 234 10.05 0.24 13.42
CA ALA A 234 11.50 0.40 13.35
C ALA A 234 12.00 -0.01 11.97
N ILE A 235 13.08 0.64 11.48
CA ILE A 235 13.69 0.32 10.19
C ILE A 235 15.10 -0.21 10.44
N MET A 236 15.43 -1.30 9.78
CA MET A 236 16.69 -2.01 9.93
C MET A 236 17.25 -2.43 8.57
N GLY A 237 18.54 -2.73 8.54
CA GLY A 237 19.16 -3.54 7.50
C GLY A 237 19.57 -4.88 8.08
N ASP A 238 19.37 -5.95 7.32
CA ASP A 238 19.86 -7.27 7.70
C ASP A 238 21.41 -7.34 7.60
N PRO A 239 22.07 -8.40 8.07
CA PRO A 239 23.55 -8.49 8.02
C PRO A 239 24.13 -8.43 6.60
N GLN A 240 23.35 -8.66 5.56
CA GLN A 240 23.75 -8.58 4.16
C GLN A 240 23.46 -7.20 3.54
N GLY A 241 22.72 -6.33 4.25
CA GLY A 241 22.39 -4.97 3.84
C GLY A 241 20.98 -4.78 3.26
N ALA A 242 20.15 -5.82 3.19
CA ALA A 242 18.76 -5.67 2.74
C ALA A 242 17.95 -4.89 3.79
N ALA A 243 17.39 -3.76 3.37
CA ALA A 243 16.55 -2.95 4.23
C ALA A 243 15.17 -3.57 4.41
N PHE A 244 14.68 -3.57 5.64
CA PHE A 244 13.33 -3.98 5.99
C PHE A 244 12.85 -3.21 7.22
N ALA A 245 11.55 -3.19 7.43
CA ALA A 245 10.98 -2.57 8.61
C ALA A 245 10.11 -3.57 9.37
N VAL A 246 9.95 -3.32 10.67
CA VAL A 246 8.98 -4.01 11.52
C VAL A 246 7.93 -3.03 12.00
N HIS A 247 6.71 -3.52 12.15
CA HIS A 247 5.55 -2.74 12.57
C HIS A 247 4.74 -3.55 13.58
N SER A 248 4.24 -2.92 14.62
CA SER A 248 3.20 -3.49 15.46
C SER A 248 1.99 -2.57 15.47
N GLY A 249 0.82 -3.10 15.13
CA GLY A 249 -0.43 -2.37 15.32
C GLY A 249 -0.66 -2.11 16.80
N GLY A 250 -0.86 -0.85 17.19
CA GLY A 250 -1.28 -0.51 18.55
C GLY A 250 -2.71 -1.01 18.79
N SER A 251 -3.01 -1.38 20.02
CA SER A 251 -4.37 -1.68 20.50
C SER A 251 -5.33 -0.47 20.36
N ALA A 252 -4.81 0.71 20.03
CA ALA A 252 -5.54 1.95 19.77
C ALA A 252 -6.57 1.86 18.64
N SER A 253 -6.36 1.01 17.61
CA SER A 253 -7.34 0.88 16.52
C SER A 253 -8.67 0.27 16.98
N ALA A 254 -8.67 -0.57 18.03
CA ALA A 254 -9.88 -1.12 18.63
C ALA A 254 -10.61 -0.09 19.53
N THR A 255 -9.85 0.80 20.17
CA THR A 255 -10.40 1.86 21.05
C THR A 255 -10.97 3.02 20.25
N GLU A 256 -10.33 3.42 19.15
CA GLU A 256 -10.84 4.46 18.25
C GLU A 256 -12.08 4.01 17.49
N ARG A 257 -12.15 2.76 17.03
CA ARG A 257 -13.38 2.19 16.44
C ARG A 257 -14.52 2.15 17.45
N LYS A 258 -14.26 1.83 18.73
CA LYS A 258 -15.25 1.89 19.79
C LYS A 258 -15.65 3.33 20.14
N SER A 259 -14.73 4.29 20.11
CA SER A 259 -15.03 5.71 20.39
C SER A 259 -15.81 6.37 19.24
N SER A 260 -15.51 6.06 17.99
CA SER A 260 -16.26 6.55 16.83
C SER A 260 -17.66 5.91 16.72
N ALA A 261 -17.78 4.62 17.03
CA ALA A 261 -19.08 3.95 17.12
C ALA A 261 -19.93 4.51 18.27
N ARG A 262 -19.33 4.83 19.43
CA ARG A 262 -20.01 5.43 20.58
C ARG A 262 -20.39 6.91 20.34
N LYS A 263 -19.62 7.66 19.55
CA LYS A 263 -20.00 9.01 19.11
C LYS A 263 -21.18 8.97 18.12
N LYS A 264 -21.22 8.01 17.19
CA LYS A 264 -22.35 7.82 16.27
C LYS A 264 -23.61 7.35 16.99
N SER A 265 -23.53 6.50 18.01
CA SER A 265 -24.71 6.06 18.80
C SER A 265 -25.24 7.14 19.74
N LYS A 266 -24.39 8.06 20.24
CA LYS A 266 -24.85 9.21 21.08
C LYS A 266 -25.47 10.34 20.27
N SER A 267 -25.20 10.48 18.98
CA SER A 267 -25.86 11.48 18.12
C SER A 267 -27.24 11.04 17.62
N ALA A 268 -27.58 9.73 17.73
CA ALA A 268 -28.86 9.18 17.30
C ALA A 268 -29.94 9.15 18.41
N SER A 269 -29.60 9.50 19.65
CA SER A 269 -30.53 9.48 20.80
C SER A 269 -30.79 10.88 21.37
N ARG A 270 -31.31 11.78 20.54
CA ARG A 270 -31.87 13.03 21.04
C ARG A 270 -33.39 12.87 21.26
N PRO A 271 -33.93 13.04 22.47
CA PRO A 271 -35.36 12.83 22.72
C PRO A 271 -36.21 13.91 22.02
N LYS A 272 -37.24 13.46 21.32
CA LYS A 272 -38.30 14.36 20.84
C LYS A 272 -39.00 14.98 22.05
N ALA A 273 -38.91 16.28 22.23
CA ALA A 273 -39.66 17.04 23.20
C ALA A 273 -41.16 17.00 22.82
N LYS A 274 -41.98 16.59 23.79
CA LYS A 274 -43.45 16.69 23.77
C LYS A 274 -43.86 18.15 23.68
N ALA A 275 -44.56 18.55 22.62
CA ALA A 275 -45.28 19.82 22.57
C ALA A 275 -46.63 19.63 23.21
N ALA A 276 -46.88 20.39 24.29
CA ALA A 276 -48.15 20.51 24.95
C ALA A 276 -49.13 21.38 24.14
N ARG A 277 -50.38 20.93 24.10
CA ARG A 277 -51.54 21.66 23.54
C ARG A 277 -51.86 22.88 24.38
N SER A 278 -52.06 24.02 23.74
CA SER A 278 -53.08 24.99 24.19
C SER A 278 -53.71 25.62 22.95
N GLY A 279 -55.04 25.60 22.96
CA GLY A 279 -55.86 26.08 21.84
C GLY A 279 -56.20 27.59 21.98
N ALA A 280 -56.55 28.19 20.85
CA ALA A 280 -57.60 29.20 20.69
C ALA A 280 -57.72 29.61 19.21
N ARG A 281 -58.69 29.29 18.63
CA ARG A 281 -59.88 29.87 17.91
C ARG A 281 -59.65 31.19 17.15
N LYS A 282 -60.22 31.17 15.90
CA LYS A 282 -60.81 32.26 15.04
C LYS A 282 -59.86 32.88 14.01
N LYS A 283 -60.25 33.06 12.79
CA LYS A 283 -61.38 33.28 11.91
C LYS A 283 -60.86 33.42 10.46
N ALA A 284 -61.74 33.06 9.56
CA ALA A 284 -61.70 33.15 8.13
C ALA A 284 -61.34 34.51 7.50
N ALA A 285 -60.73 34.49 6.33
CA ALA A 285 -61.17 35.25 5.15
C ALA A 285 -60.51 34.80 3.85
N THR A 286 -61.36 34.54 2.91
CA THR A 286 -61.28 34.38 1.46
C THR A 286 -60.52 35.47 0.73
N LYS A 287 -59.79 35.14 -0.37
CA LYS A 287 -60.12 35.49 -1.76
C LYS A 287 -58.93 35.39 -2.75
N LYS A 288 -59.22 34.65 -3.82
CA LYS A 288 -58.98 34.90 -5.28
C LYS A 288 -57.57 34.82 -5.87
N ARG A 289 -57.44 33.81 -6.76
CA ARG A 289 -56.68 33.83 -8.04
C ARG A 289 -57.28 34.86 -9.03
N PRO A 290 -56.55 35.36 -10.02
CA PRO A 290 -56.50 34.75 -11.37
C PRO A 290 -55.11 34.85 -12.05
N ALA A 291 -54.68 33.83 -12.78
CA ALA A 291 -54.76 33.54 -14.21
C ALA A 291 -53.84 34.36 -15.17
N ALA A 292 -52.91 33.62 -15.75
CA ALA A 292 -52.49 33.59 -17.15
C ALA A 292 -51.97 34.83 -17.88
N LYS A 293 -50.77 34.67 -18.51
CA LYS A 293 -50.65 34.93 -19.96
C LYS A 293 -49.35 34.33 -20.56
N LYS A 294 -49.55 33.54 -21.58
CA LYS A 294 -48.59 33.13 -22.60
C LYS A 294 -48.15 34.33 -23.45
N THR A 295 -46.91 34.33 -23.91
CA THR A 295 -46.61 34.80 -25.28
C THR A 295 -45.36 34.10 -25.84
N THR A 296 -45.56 33.57 -26.97
CA THR A 296 -44.69 32.95 -28.00
C THR A 296 -43.91 33.96 -28.81
N ARG A 297 -42.87 33.45 -29.47
CA ARG A 297 -42.24 33.83 -30.80
C ARG A 297 -40.77 34.17 -30.65
N LYS A 298 -39.88 33.86 -31.58
CA LYS A 298 -39.82 33.10 -32.84
C LYS A 298 -38.32 32.95 -33.21
N ALA A 299 -38.02 31.90 -33.92
CA ALA A 299 -36.74 31.57 -34.53
C ALA A 299 -36.24 32.64 -35.53
N THR A 300 -34.92 32.72 -35.73
CA THR A 300 -34.38 32.97 -37.07
C THR A 300 -33.00 32.35 -37.25
N THR A 301 -32.89 31.63 -38.32
CA THR A 301 -31.77 30.96 -38.99
C THR A 301 -30.90 31.94 -39.77
N LYS A 302 -29.59 31.72 -39.90
CA LYS A 302 -28.74 31.90 -41.11
C LYS A 302 -27.27 31.68 -40.73
N ARG A 303 -26.59 30.68 -41.20
CA ARG A 303 -25.99 30.28 -42.50
C ARG A 303 -24.77 31.10 -42.91
N ARG A 304 -23.67 30.36 -43.20
CA ARG A 304 -22.48 30.56 -44.07
C ARG A 304 -21.37 31.47 -43.51
N GLY A 305 -20.14 31.16 -43.66
CA GLY A 305 -19.33 30.26 -44.49
C GLY A 305 -17.89 30.78 -44.53
N ARG A 306 -17.01 29.95 -44.51
CA ARG A 306 -15.74 29.66 -45.18
C ARG A 306 -14.84 28.89 -44.26
#